data_fb942dd446f8d3ef91b9b8aacbed8dc7
#
_entry.id   fb942dd446f8d3ef91b9b8aacbed8dc7
#
_cell.length_a   1.000
_cell.length_b   1.000
_cell.length_c   1.000
_cell.angle_alpha   90.00
_cell.angle_beta   90.00
_cell.angle_gamma   90.00
#
_symmetry.space_group_name_H-M   'P 1'
#
loop_
_entity.id
_entity.type
_entity.pdbx_description
1 polymer ?
#
loop_
_entity_poly.entity_id
_entity_poly.type
_entity_poly.pdbx_seq_one_letter_code
_entity_poly.pdbx_strand_id
1 'polypeptide(L)'
;MQNELFKFLDKLFKENGFSIFEVGGSVRDEILGLEVFDFDFATDATPEEMMKFLPDANDTFAKFGCIKYKGEFGRAEITTFRVEEKYDDFRHPTKIRFIKSLNEDYLRRDFTINAIYKDIDGKIYDPAGGVKDIKNKLIRFIGEPEKRIKEDPLRILRAKRFAAKLHFEIEPETAKAMENLSYLLEKLNPDKIKEEERKSK
;
A
#
# COMPACT_ATOMS: atom_id res chain seq x y z
N MET A 1 5.62 -10.51 -18.66
CA MET A 1 6.18 -9.18 -18.34
C MET A 1 6.38 -8.97 -16.84
N GLN A 2 5.39 -9.24 -15.99
CA GLN A 2 5.49 -9.07 -14.53
C GLN A 2 6.68 -9.81 -13.91
N ASN A 3 6.84 -11.08 -14.24
CA ASN A 3 7.91 -11.90 -13.71
C ASN A 3 9.31 -11.36 -14.07
N GLU A 4 9.49 -10.79 -15.27
CA GLU A 4 10.79 -10.23 -15.70
C GLU A 4 11.15 -8.93 -14.97
N LEU A 5 10.18 -8.03 -14.75
CA LEU A 5 10.41 -6.82 -13.96
C LEU A 5 10.79 -7.15 -12.52
N PHE A 6 10.05 -8.08 -11.87
CA PHE A 6 10.34 -8.45 -10.49
C PHE A 6 11.68 -9.18 -10.38
N LYS A 7 12.01 -10.09 -11.31
CA LYS A 7 13.32 -10.76 -11.37
C LYS A 7 14.47 -9.77 -11.51
N PHE A 8 14.30 -8.79 -12.39
CA PHE A 8 15.29 -7.73 -12.57
C PHE A 8 15.50 -6.94 -11.29
N LEU A 9 14.42 -6.45 -10.68
CA LEU A 9 14.48 -5.68 -9.44
C LEU A 9 15.04 -6.51 -8.29
N ASP A 10 14.57 -7.74 -8.09
CA ASP A 10 15.06 -8.62 -7.01
C ASP A 10 16.58 -8.86 -7.12
N LYS A 11 17.08 -9.16 -8.32
CA LYS A 11 18.50 -9.33 -8.56
C LYS A 11 19.27 -8.05 -8.21
N LEU A 12 18.81 -6.90 -8.73
CA LEU A 12 19.48 -5.63 -8.52
C LEU A 12 19.53 -5.23 -7.04
N PHE A 13 18.43 -5.42 -6.31
CA PHE A 13 18.37 -5.11 -4.88
C PHE A 13 19.28 -6.06 -4.08
N LYS A 14 19.26 -7.35 -4.35
CA LYS A 14 20.14 -8.34 -3.71
C LYS A 14 21.63 -8.07 -3.93
N GLU A 15 22.02 -7.68 -5.14
CA GLU A 15 23.39 -7.30 -5.44
C GLU A 15 23.87 -6.07 -4.66
N ASN A 16 22.94 -5.22 -4.22
CA ASN A 16 23.21 -4.05 -3.39
C ASN A 16 22.92 -4.29 -1.89
N GLY A 17 22.63 -5.53 -1.48
CA GLY A 17 22.45 -5.92 -0.07
C GLY A 17 21.07 -5.62 0.51
N PHE A 18 20.05 -5.43 -0.35
CA PHE A 18 18.67 -5.12 0.05
C PHE A 18 17.69 -6.21 -0.36
N SER A 19 16.55 -6.21 0.31
CA SER A 19 15.40 -7.06 -0.01
C SER A 19 14.31 -6.24 -0.69
N ILE A 20 13.57 -6.87 -1.61
CA ILE A 20 12.41 -6.26 -2.25
C ILE A 20 11.25 -7.26 -2.32
N PHE A 21 10.04 -6.77 -2.09
CA PHE A 21 8.81 -7.56 -2.08
C PHE A 21 7.77 -6.87 -2.94
N GLU A 22 7.04 -7.64 -3.72
CA GLU A 22 5.78 -7.16 -4.29
C GLU A 22 4.74 -7.03 -3.17
N VAL A 23 3.85 -6.02 -3.22
CA VAL A 23 2.93 -5.75 -2.11
C VAL A 23 1.64 -5.07 -2.58
N GLY A 24 0.60 -5.24 -1.80
CA GLY A 24 -0.62 -4.44 -1.97
C GLY A 24 -1.59 -5.00 -3.01
N GLY A 25 -2.07 -4.12 -3.90
CA GLY A 25 -3.11 -4.44 -4.86
C GLY A 25 -2.75 -5.57 -5.81
N SER A 26 -1.53 -5.60 -6.30
CA SER A 26 -1.05 -6.62 -7.23
C SER A 26 -1.06 -8.02 -6.61
N VAL A 27 -0.55 -8.15 -5.38
CA VAL A 27 -0.55 -9.45 -4.66
C VAL A 27 -1.97 -9.91 -4.34
N ARG A 28 -2.84 -8.99 -3.89
CA ARG A 28 -4.26 -9.28 -3.66
C ARG A 28 -4.95 -9.76 -4.92
N ASP A 29 -4.79 -9.03 -6.02
CA ASP A 29 -5.47 -9.31 -7.28
C ASP A 29 -4.97 -10.64 -7.87
N GLU A 30 -3.67 -10.97 -7.74
CA GLU A 30 -3.12 -12.29 -8.08
C GLU A 30 -3.74 -13.43 -7.26
N ILE A 31 -3.89 -13.25 -5.93
CA ILE A 31 -4.55 -14.25 -5.05
C ILE A 31 -6.01 -14.47 -5.47
N LEU A 32 -6.68 -13.43 -5.97
CA LEU A 32 -8.05 -13.50 -6.49
C LEU A 32 -8.14 -14.05 -7.92
N GLY A 33 -7.02 -14.30 -8.59
CA GLY A 33 -7.00 -14.71 -10.01
C GLY A 33 -7.40 -13.60 -10.96
N LEU A 34 -7.28 -12.34 -10.56
CA LEU A 34 -7.56 -11.16 -11.38
C LEU A 34 -6.32 -10.72 -12.17
N GLU A 35 -6.55 -10.01 -13.26
CA GLU A 35 -5.46 -9.43 -14.04
C GLU A 35 -4.79 -8.27 -13.29
N VAL A 36 -3.46 -8.26 -13.28
CA VAL A 36 -2.64 -7.26 -12.57
C VAL A 36 -2.01 -6.32 -13.60
N PHE A 37 -2.20 -5.01 -13.40
CA PHE A 37 -1.69 -3.98 -14.32
C PHE A 37 -0.57 -3.12 -13.70
N ASP A 38 -0.70 -2.79 -12.41
CA ASP A 38 0.24 -1.94 -11.69
C ASP A 38 0.94 -2.73 -10.59
N PHE A 39 2.24 -2.55 -10.50
CA PHE A 39 3.09 -3.26 -9.53
C PHE A 39 3.66 -2.29 -8.51
N ASP A 40 3.32 -2.53 -7.26
CA ASP A 40 3.89 -1.85 -6.12
C ASP A 40 4.89 -2.78 -5.42
N PHE A 41 6.05 -2.22 -5.10
CA PHE A 41 7.08 -2.92 -4.35
C PHE A 41 7.38 -2.21 -3.03
N ALA A 42 7.83 -2.99 -2.06
CA ALA A 42 8.30 -2.50 -0.79
C ALA A 42 9.70 -3.08 -0.49
N THR A 43 10.56 -2.28 0.11
CA THR A 43 11.97 -2.62 0.33
C THR A 43 12.50 -2.06 1.64
N ASP A 44 13.59 -2.64 2.13
CA ASP A 44 14.38 -2.09 3.22
C ASP A 44 15.45 -1.07 2.77
N ALA A 45 15.63 -0.85 1.45
CA ALA A 45 16.47 0.23 0.94
C ALA A 45 15.78 1.60 1.12
N THR A 46 16.50 2.61 1.56
CA THR A 46 16.04 4.00 1.56
C THR A 46 16.03 4.59 0.15
N PRO A 47 15.28 5.69 -0.12
CA PRO A 47 15.32 6.34 -1.43
C PRO A 47 16.74 6.76 -1.83
N GLU A 48 17.54 7.27 -0.89
CA GLU A 48 18.92 7.66 -1.15
C GLU A 48 19.80 6.45 -1.54
N GLU A 49 19.60 5.30 -0.87
CA GLU A 49 20.29 4.05 -1.22
C GLU A 49 19.85 3.57 -2.60
N MET A 50 18.55 3.57 -2.90
CA MET A 50 18.00 3.15 -4.19
C MET A 50 18.52 4.00 -5.35
N MET A 51 18.63 5.32 -5.19
CA MET A 51 19.14 6.21 -6.23
C MET A 51 20.61 5.96 -6.61
N LYS A 52 21.39 5.25 -5.79
CA LYS A 52 22.77 4.86 -6.12
C LYS A 52 22.83 3.77 -7.20
N PHE A 53 21.85 2.90 -7.28
CA PHE A 53 21.79 1.81 -8.25
C PHE A 53 20.58 1.89 -9.21
N LEU A 54 19.68 2.85 -8.99
CA LEU A 54 18.59 3.22 -9.90
C LEU A 54 18.62 4.73 -10.18
N PRO A 55 19.72 5.27 -10.77
CA PRO A 55 19.93 6.71 -10.89
C PRO A 55 18.89 7.42 -11.77
N ASP A 56 18.25 6.69 -12.69
CA ASP A 56 17.23 7.22 -13.61
C ASP A 56 15.80 7.13 -13.03
N ALA A 57 15.63 6.64 -11.81
CA ALA A 57 14.33 6.61 -11.17
C ALA A 57 13.87 8.02 -10.78
N ASN A 58 12.55 8.24 -10.80
CA ASN A 58 11.98 9.51 -10.38
C ASN A 58 11.84 9.52 -8.85
N ASP A 59 12.51 10.48 -8.21
CA ASP A 59 12.61 10.65 -6.76
C ASP A 59 11.67 11.74 -6.19
N THR A 60 10.76 12.28 -6.99
CA THR A 60 9.83 13.36 -6.58
C THR A 60 9.13 13.07 -5.23
N PHE A 61 8.87 11.80 -4.94
CA PHE A 61 8.22 11.35 -3.72
C PHE A 61 9.19 10.72 -2.70
N ALA A 62 10.50 10.90 -2.86
CA ALA A 62 11.53 10.33 -2.00
C ALA A 62 11.35 10.72 -0.52
N LYS A 63 10.92 11.94 -0.24
CA LYS A 63 10.61 12.39 1.14
C LYS A 63 9.55 11.53 1.84
N PHE A 64 8.70 10.86 1.06
CA PHE A 64 7.70 9.91 1.57
C PHE A 64 8.17 8.46 1.45
N GLY A 65 9.42 8.22 1.07
CA GLY A 65 10.00 6.88 0.92
C GLY A 65 9.70 6.20 -0.40
N CYS A 66 9.10 6.88 -1.38
CA CYS A 66 8.70 6.29 -2.65
C CYS A 66 9.56 6.83 -3.81
N ILE A 67 10.04 5.93 -4.66
CA ILE A 67 10.60 6.24 -5.97
C ILE A 67 9.78 5.55 -7.07
N LYS A 68 9.80 6.11 -8.28
CA LYS A 68 9.12 5.54 -9.44
C LYS A 68 10.15 5.09 -10.46
N TYR A 69 10.24 3.80 -10.64
CA TYR A 69 11.08 3.20 -11.68
C TYR A 69 10.33 3.12 -13.01
N LYS A 70 11.05 3.39 -14.10
CA LYS A 70 10.61 3.14 -15.47
C LYS A 70 11.81 2.67 -16.29
N GLY A 71 11.78 1.45 -16.76
CA GLY A 71 12.86 0.86 -17.54
C GLY A 71 12.37 -0.15 -18.57
N GLU A 72 13.31 -0.93 -19.10
CA GLU A 72 13.07 -1.91 -20.16
C GLU A 72 11.97 -2.93 -19.80
N PHE A 73 11.97 -3.40 -18.55
CA PHE A 73 11.03 -4.45 -18.10
C PHE A 73 9.68 -3.90 -17.62
N GLY A 74 9.47 -2.58 -17.60
CA GLY A 74 8.21 -1.97 -17.22
C GLY A 74 8.33 -0.81 -16.24
N ARG A 75 7.27 -0.60 -15.47
CA ARG A 75 7.15 0.47 -14.46
C ARG A 75 6.84 -0.11 -13.10
N ALA A 76 7.37 0.51 -12.06
CA ALA A 76 7.11 0.15 -10.66
C ALA A 76 7.12 1.38 -9.76
N GLU A 77 6.26 1.36 -8.73
CA GLU A 77 6.43 2.21 -7.56
C GLU A 77 7.15 1.38 -6.48
N ILE A 78 8.28 1.89 -5.97
CA ILE A 78 9.09 1.20 -4.97
C ILE A 78 9.11 2.05 -3.72
N THR A 79 8.58 1.51 -2.61
CA THR A 79 8.45 2.24 -1.35
C THR A 79 9.30 1.60 -0.26
N THR A 80 10.12 2.41 0.39
CA THR A 80 10.89 2.01 1.58
C THR A 80 9.95 1.63 2.73
N PHE A 81 10.26 0.55 3.45
CA PHE A 81 9.58 0.22 4.70
C PHE A 81 9.65 1.41 5.66
N ARG A 82 8.52 1.80 6.22
CA ARG A 82 8.45 2.98 7.06
C ARG A 82 7.37 2.89 8.12
N VAL A 83 7.57 3.65 9.18
CA VAL A 83 6.56 3.98 10.19
C VAL A 83 6.15 5.43 9.99
N GLU A 84 4.87 5.69 10.05
CA GLU A 84 4.27 7.01 9.91
C GLU A 84 3.81 7.48 11.30
N GLU A 85 4.34 8.63 11.72
CA GLU A 85 4.05 9.21 13.04
C GLU A 85 3.42 10.59 12.83
N LYS A 86 2.35 10.90 13.58
CA LYS A 86 1.58 12.15 13.56
C LYS A 86 0.97 12.47 12.18
N TYR A 87 -0.28 12.83 12.22
CA TYR A 87 -1.06 13.31 11.09
C TYR A 87 -1.71 14.64 11.50
N ASP A 88 -1.19 15.74 10.96
CA ASP A 88 -1.68 17.09 11.34
C ASP A 88 -2.76 17.61 10.37
N ASP A 89 -2.83 17.05 9.15
CA ASP A 89 -3.74 17.49 8.07
C ASP A 89 -4.75 16.42 7.62
N PHE A 90 -5.01 15.44 8.48
CA PHE A 90 -5.88 14.27 8.17
C PHE A 90 -5.46 13.44 6.95
N ARG A 91 -4.18 13.48 6.54
CA ARG A 91 -3.74 12.70 5.38
C ARG A 91 -2.25 12.41 5.32
N HIS A 92 -1.43 13.45 5.50
CA HIS A 92 0.00 13.30 5.31
C HIS A 92 0.68 13.11 6.68
N PRO A 93 1.46 12.05 6.83
CA PRO A 93 2.26 11.91 8.02
C PRO A 93 3.28 13.06 8.07
N THR A 94 3.33 13.76 9.18
CA THR A 94 4.31 14.87 9.36
C THR A 94 5.68 14.37 9.74
N LYS A 95 5.77 13.12 10.18
CA LYS A 95 7.03 12.45 10.49
C LYS A 95 7.03 11.03 9.96
N ILE A 96 8.03 10.72 9.14
CA ILE A 96 8.27 9.40 8.58
C ILE A 96 9.64 8.92 9.07
N ARG A 97 9.69 7.67 9.52
CA ARG A 97 10.93 7.00 9.89
C ARG A 97 11.07 5.73 9.05
N PHE A 98 12.15 5.65 8.27
CA PHE A 98 12.48 4.45 7.52
C PHE A 98 12.94 3.34 8.44
N ILE A 99 12.54 2.12 8.13
CA ILE A 99 12.79 0.92 8.92
C ILE A 99 13.25 -0.24 8.02
N LYS A 100 13.74 -1.30 8.62
CA LYS A 100 14.24 -2.48 7.89
C LYS A 100 13.30 -3.70 7.96
N SER A 101 12.14 -3.56 8.63
CA SER A 101 11.24 -4.68 8.89
C SER A 101 9.87 -4.50 8.25
N LEU A 102 9.46 -5.45 7.41
CA LEU A 102 8.11 -5.49 6.87
C LEU A 102 7.04 -5.72 7.97
N ASN A 103 7.45 -6.35 9.10
CA ASN A 103 6.56 -6.59 10.24
C ASN A 103 6.17 -5.31 11.01
N GLU A 104 6.74 -4.17 10.65
CA GLU A 104 6.31 -2.87 11.15
C GLU A 104 5.68 -2.03 10.03
N ASP A 105 6.14 -2.18 8.76
CA ASP A 105 5.62 -1.42 7.62
C ASP A 105 4.12 -1.65 7.38
N TYR A 106 3.63 -2.89 7.60
CA TYR A 106 2.23 -3.21 7.36
C TYR A 106 1.26 -2.39 8.23
N LEU A 107 1.67 -1.95 9.43
CA LEU A 107 0.83 -1.21 10.37
C LEU A 107 0.35 0.13 9.84
N ARG A 108 1.10 0.77 8.93
CA ARG A 108 0.70 2.04 8.30
C ARG A 108 -0.31 1.86 7.16
N ARG A 109 -0.42 0.64 6.60
CA ARG A 109 -1.31 0.35 5.47
C ARG A 109 -2.77 0.44 5.88
N ASP A 110 -3.65 0.60 4.89
CA ASP A 110 -5.08 0.82 5.13
C ASP A 110 -5.81 -0.47 5.52
N PHE A 111 -5.82 -1.46 4.63
CA PHE A 111 -6.61 -2.69 4.77
C PHE A 111 -5.72 -3.92 4.82
N THR A 112 -6.19 -4.93 5.56
CA THR A 112 -5.51 -6.23 5.68
C THR A 112 -5.21 -6.83 4.31
N ILE A 113 -6.17 -6.77 3.39
CA ILE A 113 -6.06 -7.30 2.03
C ILE A 113 -5.02 -6.57 1.15
N ASN A 114 -4.58 -5.38 1.54
CA ASN A 114 -3.57 -4.58 0.85
C ASN A 114 -2.21 -4.59 1.57
N ALA A 115 -2.06 -5.41 2.62
CA ALA A 115 -0.83 -5.53 3.41
C ALA A 115 -0.22 -6.94 3.30
N ILE A 116 -0.39 -7.57 2.17
CA ILE A 116 0.18 -8.87 1.84
C ILE A 116 1.42 -8.62 0.99
N TYR A 117 2.54 -9.22 1.38
CA TYR A 117 3.81 -9.12 0.68
C TYR A 117 4.15 -10.47 0.04
N LYS A 118 4.83 -10.43 -1.09
CA LYS A 118 5.26 -11.62 -1.82
C LYS A 118 6.72 -11.44 -2.26
N ASP A 119 7.58 -12.42 -2.00
CA ASP A 119 8.94 -12.43 -2.53
C ASP A 119 8.99 -13.01 -3.96
N ILE A 120 10.20 -13.00 -4.55
CA ILE A 120 10.41 -13.48 -5.92
C ILE A 120 10.13 -14.98 -6.07
N ASP A 121 10.28 -15.75 -5.00
CA ASP A 121 10.05 -17.20 -4.98
C ASP A 121 8.55 -17.52 -4.78
N GLY A 122 7.70 -16.50 -4.67
CA GLY A 122 6.25 -16.64 -4.48
C GLY A 122 5.83 -16.88 -3.04
N LYS A 123 6.74 -16.77 -2.07
CA LYS A 123 6.40 -16.91 -0.66
C LYS A 123 5.63 -15.69 -0.18
N ILE A 124 4.50 -15.95 0.47
CA ILE A 124 3.61 -14.92 1.02
C ILE A 124 3.98 -14.61 2.48
N TYR A 125 4.02 -13.32 2.76
CA TYR A 125 4.17 -12.76 4.11
C TYR A 125 2.92 -11.92 4.41
N ASP A 126 2.11 -12.40 5.35
CA ASP A 126 0.78 -11.84 5.66
C ASP A 126 0.64 -11.51 7.15
N PRO A 127 1.33 -10.47 7.64
CA PRO A 127 1.30 -10.11 9.06
C PRO A 127 -0.06 -9.60 9.54
N ALA A 128 -0.91 -9.14 8.62
CA ALA A 128 -2.23 -8.58 8.92
C ALA A 128 -3.38 -9.59 8.81
N GLY A 129 -3.14 -10.79 8.30
CA GLY A 129 -4.20 -11.78 8.04
C GLY A 129 -5.06 -11.48 6.82
N GLY A 130 -4.53 -10.74 5.85
CA GLY A 130 -5.24 -10.33 4.65
C GLY A 130 -5.68 -11.49 3.76
N VAL A 131 -4.90 -12.57 3.68
CA VAL A 131 -5.28 -13.79 2.93
C VAL A 131 -6.58 -14.40 3.49
N LYS A 132 -6.73 -14.41 4.81
CA LYS A 132 -7.97 -14.86 5.45
C LYS A 132 -9.15 -13.95 5.11
N ASP A 133 -8.94 -12.63 5.14
CA ASP A 133 -9.99 -11.66 4.82
C ASP A 133 -10.37 -11.72 3.32
N ILE A 134 -9.42 -11.97 2.43
CA ILE A 134 -9.72 -12.25 0.99
C ILE A 134 -10.63 -13.48 0.86
N LYS A 135 -10.32 -14.58 1.53
CA LYS A 135 -11.14 -15.80 1.50
C LYS A 135 -12.55 -15.57 2.04
N ASN A 136 -12.66 -14.73 3.07
CA ASN A 136 -13.94 -14.37 3.69
C ASN A 136 -14.65 -13.20 2.98
N LYS A 137 -14.06 -12.64 1.93
CA LYS A 137 -14.57 -11.48 1.19
C LYS A 137 -14.83 -10.28 2.10
N LEU A 138 -13.87 -9.94 2.96
CA LEU A 138 -13.98 -8.86 3.93
C LEU A 138 -13.01 -7.72 3.66
N ILE A 139 -13.49 -6.48 3.81
CA ILE A 139 -12.68 -5.26 3.89
C ILE A 139 -12.55 -4.89 5.36
N ARG A 140 -11.32 -4.97 5.88
CA ARG A 140 -11.00 -4.70 7.28
C ARG A 140 -9.84 -3.72 7.39
N PHE A 141 -9.93 -2.71 8.24
CA PHE A 141 -8.80 -1.86 8.59
C PHE A 141 -7.72 -2.63 9.38
N ILE A 142 -6.47 -2.22 9.20
CA ILE A 142 -5.37 -2.68 10.05
C ILE A 142 -5.36 -1.86 11.32
N GLY A 143 -5.43 -2.52 12.47
CA GLY A 143 -5.51 -1.85 13.77
C GLY A 143 -6.90 -1.34 14.10
N GLU A 144 -6.98 -0.31 14.94
CA GLU A 144 -8.22 0.26 15.43
C GLU A 144 -8.93 1.13 14.37
N PRO A 145 -10.14 0.77 13.90
CA PRO A 145 -10.79 1.43 12.78
C PRO A 145 -10.99 2.93 12.97
N GLU A 146 -11.44 3.36 14.16
CA GLU A 146 -11.65 4.78 14.44
C GLU A 146 -10.35 5.60 14.37
N LYS A 147 -9.26 5.05 14.91
CA LYS A 147 -7.94 5.68 14.81
C LYS A 147 -7.52 5.84 13.36
N ARG A 148 -7.68 4.78 12.57
CA ARG A 148 -7.31 4.77 11.15
C ARG A 148 -8.09 5.79 10.32
N ILE A 149 -9.36 6.00 10.62
CA ILE A 149 -10.20 7.01 9.97
C ILE A 149 -9.78 8.43 10.41
N LYS A 150 -9.46 8.64 11.70
CA LYS A 150 -9.00 9.94 12.20
C LYS A 150 -7.65 10.36 11.60
N GLU A 151 -6.78 9.39 11.26
CA GLU A 151 -5.51 9.64 10.55
C GLU A 151 -5.74 10.08 9.09
N ASP A 152 -6.65 9.40 8.37
CA ASP A 152 -7.01 9.71 6.99
C ASP A 152 -8.47 9.32 6.70
N PRO A 153 -9.41 10.27 6.74
CA PRO A 153 -10.82 10.00 6.47
C PRO A 153 -11.11 9.51 5.03
N LEU A 154 -10.21 9.73 4.05
CA LEU A 154 -10.36 9.16 2.71
C LEU A 154 -10.43 7.63 2.73
N ARG A 155 -9.92 7.00 3.79
CA ARG A 155 -10.03 5.55 3.98
C ARG A 155 -11.47 5.06 4.00
N ILE A 156 -12.45 5.91 4.39
CA ILE A 156 -13.89 5.59 4.30
C ILE A 156 -14.29 5.38 2.83
N LEU A 157 -13.91 6.30 1.95
CA LEU A 157 -14.23 6.19 0.52
C LEU A 157 -13.48 5.03 -0.13
N ARG A 158 -12.22 4.82 0.26
CA ARG A 158 -11.42 3.68 -0.19
C ARG A 158 -12.05 2.34 0.21
N ALA A 159 -12.55 2.21 1.45
CA ALA A 159 -13.26 1.01 1.90
C ALA A 159 -14.49 0.73 1.06
N LYS A 160 -15.33 1.73 0.81
CA LYS A 160 -16.51 1.62 -0.06
C LYS A 160 -16.13 1.23 -1.48
N ARG A 161 -15.08 1.83 -2.04
CA ARG A 161 -14.58 1.52 -3.38
C ARG A 161 -14.10 0.07 -3.49
N PHE A 162 -13.28 -0.39 -2.54
CA PHE A 162 -12.79 -1.77 -2.56
C PHE A 162 -13.94 -2.77 -2.33
N ALA A 163 -14.88 -2.48 -1.44
CA ALA A 163 -16.06 -3.32 -1.23
C ALA A 163 -16.87 -3.49 -2.52
N ALA A 164 -17.13 -2.38 -3.23
CA ALA A 164 -17.85 -2.41 -4.50
C ALA A 164 -17.04 -3.13 -5.61
N LYS A 165 -15.75 -2.75 -5.79
CA LYS A 165 -14.89 -3.31 -6.86
C LYS A 165 -14.68 -4.82 -6.71
N LEU A 166 -14.49 -5.31 -5.49
CA LEU A 166 -14.16 -6.71 -5.21
C LEU A 166 -15.39 -7.55 -4.88
N HIS A 167 -16.57 -6.93 -4.74
CA HIS A 167 -17.78 -7.57 -4.23
C HIS A 167 -17.56 -8.21 -2.84
N PHE A 168 -16.90 -7.44 -1.96
CA PHE A 168 -16.61 -7.82 -0.59
C PHE A 168 -17.50 -7.03 0.37
N GLU A 169 -17.75 -7.61 1.54
CA GLU A 169 -18.43 -6.94 2.65
C GLU A 169 -17.42 -6.13 3.48
N ILE A 170 -17.91 -5.03 4.09
CA ILE A 170 -17.11 -4.28 5.06
C ILE A 170 -17.31 -4.95 6.42
N GLU A 171 -16.21 -5.24 7.09
CA GLU A 171 -16.21 -5.85 8.42
C GLU A 171 -17.01 -4.98 9.41
N PRO A 172 -17.82 -5.58 10.31
CA PRO A 172 -18.78 -4.84 11.12
C PRO A 172 -18.20 -3.72 12.00
N GLU A 173 -17.04 -3.92 12.64
CA GLU A 173 -16.40 -2.87 13.45
C GLU A 173 -15.88 -1.74 12.56
N THR A 174 -15.33 -2.08 11.41
CA THR A 174 -14.91 -1.13 10.37
C THR A 174 -16.12 -0.31 9.88
N ALA A 175 -17.24 -0.96 9.57
CA ALA A 175 -18.47 -0.29 9.11
C ALA A 175 -19.02 0.68 10.16
N LYS A 176 -19.08 0.25 11.43
CA LYS A 176 -19.52 1.08 12.55
C LYS A 176 -18.65 2.32 12.74
N ALA A 177 -17.32 2.17 12.67
CA ALA A 177 -16.40 3.30 12.77
C ALA A 177 -16.55 4.27 11.59
N MET A 178 -16.79 3.74 10.38
CA MET A 178 -17.04 4.56 9.18
C MET A 178 -18.33 5.38 9.31
N GLU A 179 -19.40 4.82 9.86
CA GLU A 179 -20.65 5.53 10.12
C GLU A 179 -20.44 6.65 11.14
N ASN A 180 -19.86 6.32 12.29
CA ASN A 180 -19.62 7.26 13.39
C ASN A 180 -18.75 8.46 13.00
N LEU A 181 -17.79 8.26 12.06
CA LEU A 181 -16.80 9.27 11.69
C LEU A 181 -17.00 9.82 10.28
N SER A 182 -18.12 9.54 9.63
CA SER A 182 -18.42 10.00 8.26
C SER A 182 -18.35 11.52 8.09
N TYR A 183 -18.69 12.28 9.15
CA TYR A 183 -18.63 13.75 9.17
C TYR A 183 -17.21 14.30 8.92
N LEU A 184 -16.16 13.50 9.16
CA LEU A 184 -14.78 13.92 8.90
C LEU A 184 -14.49 14.09 7.40
N LEU A 185 -15.29 13.50 6.52
CA LEU A 185 -15.15 13.70 5.07
C LEU A 185 -15.40 15.15 4.67
N GLU A 186 -16.25 15.88 5.39
CA GLU A 186 -16.51 17.31 5.14
C GLU A 186 -15.28 18.20 5.39
N LYS A 187 -14.30 17.71 6.17
CA LYS A 187 -13.05 18.42 6.47
C LYS A 187 -11.98 18.23 5.41
N LEU A 188 -12.20 17.34 4.46
CA LEU A 188 -11.24 17.02 3.42
C LEU A 188 -11.35 17.99 2.24
N ASN A 189 -10.23 18.14 1.50
CA ASN A 189 -10.24 18.85 0.23
C ASN A 189 -11.19 18.14 -0.76
N PRO A 190 -12.21 18.84 -1.31
CA PRO A 190 -13.17 18.25 -2.24
C PRO A 190 -12.55 17.61 -3.48
N ASP A 191 -11.39 18.11 -3.94
CA ASP A 191 -10.72 17.53 -5.11
C ASP A 191 -10.18 16.14 -4.82
N LYS A 192 -9.80 15.86 -3.58
CA LYS A 192 -9.35 14.54 -3.15
C LYS A 192 -10.49 13.54 -3.06
N ILE A 193 -11.65 13.98 -2.62
CA ILE A 193 -12.87 13.18 -2.63
C ILE A 193 -13.21 12.79 -4.07
N LYS A 194 -13.26 13.77 -4.98
CA LYS A 194 -13.52 13.54 -6.41
C LYS A 194 -12.48 12.61 -7.06
N GLU A 195 -11.21 12.75 -6.70
CA GLU A 195 -10.15 11.86 -7.20
C GLU A 195 -10.41 10.40 -6.80
N GLU A 196 -10.78 10.15 -5.53
CA GLU A 196 -11.08 8.81 -5.05
C GLU A 196 -12.36 8.23 -5.66
N GLU A 197 -13.39 9.07 -5.85
CA GLU A 197 -14.63 8.68 -6.53
C GLU A 197 -14.41 8.32 -8.02
N ARG A 198 -13.50 9.02 -8.72
CA ARG A 198 -13.14 8.68 -10.11
C ARG A 198 -12.50 7.30 -10.25
N LYS A 199 -11.74 6.85 -9.23
CA LYS A 199 -11.14 5.52 -9.19
C LYS A 199 -12.18 4.41 -8.98
N SER A 200 -13.42 4.77 -8.65
CA SER A 200 -14.55 3.85 -8.44
C SER A 200 -15.33 3.55 -9.74
N LYS A 201 -15.05 4.30 -10.80
CA LYS A 201 -15.66 4.12 -12.13
C LYS A 201 -14.75 3.30 -13.04
#